data_53f6ae4f867a0fbba97e6d5cfa582b6a
#
_entry.id   53f6ae4f867a0fbba97e6d5cfa582b6a
#
_cell.length_a   1.000
_cell.length_b   1.000
_cell.length_c   1.000
_cell.angle_alpha   90.00
_cell.angle_beta   90.00
_cell.angle_gamma   90.00
#
_symmetry.space_group_name_H-M   'P 1'
#
loop_
_entity.id
_entity.type
_entity.pdbx_description
1 polymer ?
#
loop_
_entity_poly.entity_id
_entity_poly.type
_entity_poly.pdbx_seq_one_letter_code
_entity_poly.pdbx_strand_id
1 'polypeptide(L)'
;KWGESGSSIIQTSEAAVYDTENKVITYDGSCICAVWHSSSVNQTKNAKDVWGSPVAYLCSVPTSEKDRSASGHGVGMSQYGADDMASQGFCAEEILQHYYTGCLISLLK
;
A
#
# COMPACT_ATOMS: atom_id res chain seq x y z
N LYS A 1 0.39 -11.74 -7.14
CA LYS A 1 1.67 -11.10 -7.36
C LYS A 1 1.57 -10.07 -8.47
N TRP A 2 2.38 -9.04 -8.34
CA TRP A 2 2.40 -7.98 -9.34
C TRP A 2 2.68 -8.54 -10.72
N GLY A 3 1.96 -8.06 -11.71
CA GLY A 3 2.21 -8.38 -13.10
C GLY A 3 1.62 -9.65 -13.61
N GLU A 4 0.99 -10.43 -12.78
CA GLU A 4 0.42 -11.69 -13.24
C GLU A 4 -0.94 -11.54 -13.87
N SER A 5 -1.62 -10.45 -13.59
CA SER A 5 -3.00 -10.28 -13.99
C SER A 5 -3.16 -9.70 -15.38
N GLY A 6 -2.06 -9.46 -16.08
CA GLY A 6 -2.12 -8.95 -17.43
C GLY A 6 -1.16 -7.84 -17.69
N SER A 7 -1.05 -7.44 -18.94
CA SER A 7 -0.05 -6.48 -19.38
C SER A 7 -0.28 -5.09 -18.80
N SER A 8 -1.52 -4.67 -18.51
CA SER A 8 -1.77 -3.35 -17.97
C SER A 8 -1.22 -3.23 -16.55
N ILE A 9 -1.31 -4.27 -15.74
CA ILE A 9 -0.74 -4.26 -14.39
C ILE A 9 0.78 -4.24 -14.46
N ILE A 10 1.37 -5.01 -15.38
CA ILE A 10 2.81 -5.02 -15.57
C ILE A 10 3.31 -3.62 -15.95
N GLN A 11 2.65 -2.97 -16.90
CA GLN A 11 3.03 -1.64 -17.32
C GLN A 11 2.91 -0.62 -16.19
N THR A 12 1.85 -0.72 -15.39
CA THR A 12 1.66 0.16 -14.26
C THR A 12 2.76 -0.03 -13.22
N SER A 13 3.15 -1.27 -12.98
CA SER A 13 4.21 -1.57 -12.02
C SER A 13 5.55 -0.99 -12.48
N GLU A 14 5.87 -1.11 -13.77
CA GLU A 14 7.11 -0.56 -14.32
C GLU A 14 7.12 0.97 -14.21
N ALA A 15 6.02 1.61 -14.54
CA ALA A 15 5.91 3.06 -14.41
C ALA A 15 6.09 3.50 -12.95
N ALA A 16 5.49 2.76 -12.02
CA ALA A 16 5.63 3.08 -10.61
C ALA A 16 7.09 2.96 -10.14
N VAL A 17 7.83 1.97 -10.65
CA VAL A 17 9.24 1.83 -10.31
C VAL A 17 10.04 3.04 -10.78
N TYR A 18 9.81 3.50 -12.00
CA TYR A 18 10.50 4.68 -12.51
C TYR A 18 10.13 5.92 -11.69
N ASP A 19 8.85 6.09 -11.39
CA ASP A 19 8.37 7.27 -10.67
C ASP A 19 8.89 7.32 -9.24
N THR A 20 9.18 6.16 -8.65
CA THR A 20 9.60 6.08 -7.25
C THR A 20 11.09 5.81 -7.09
N GLU A 21 11.84 5.82 -8.19
CA GLU A 21 13.29 5.62 -8.11
C GLU A 21 13.92 6.67 -7.18
N ASN A 22 14.77 6.21 -6.27
CA ASN A 22 15.43 7.06 -5.28
C ASN A 22 14.47 7.68 -4.26
N LYS A 23 13.24 7.17 -4.15
CA LYS A 23 12.30 7.60 -3.12
C LYS A 23 12.13 6.51 -2.09
N VAL A 24 11.93 6.92 -0.85
CA VAL A 24 11.68 6.00 0.26
C VAL A 24 10.47 6.50 1.05
N ILE A 25 9.80 5.57 1.72
CA ILE A 25 8.69 5.91 2.61
C ILE A 25 9.26 6.00 4.02
N THR A 26 9.02 7.13 4.68
CA THR A 26 9.53 7.34 6.03
C THR A 26 8.41 7.65 7.01
N TYR A 27 8.64 7.31 8.26
CA TYR A 27 7.79 7.72 9.37
C TYR A 27 8.70 8.24 10.47
N ASP A 28 8.45 9.47 10.89
CA ASP A 28 9.24 10.11 11.94
C ASP A 28 10.75 10.07 11.62
N GLY A 29 11.08 10.28 10.35
CA GLY A 29 12.46 10.36 9.88
C GLY A 29 13.14 9.05 9.57
N SER A 30 12.48 7.91 9.77
CA SER A 30 13.06 6.59 9.53
C SER A 30 12.28 5.85 8.47
N CYS A 31 12.98 5.02 7.69
CA CYS A 31 12.32 4.18 6.69
C CYS A 31 11.36 3.21 7.38
N ILE A 32 10.22 2.97 6.75
CA ILE A 32 9.21 2.08 7.33
C ILE A 32 9.43 0.64 6.87
N CYS A 33 8.77 -0.28 7.57
CA CYS A 33 8.61 -1.65 7.12
C CYS A 33 7.29 -1.70 6.34
N ALA A 34 7.37 -1.57 5.03
CA ALA A 34 6.19 -1.40 4.17
C ALA A 34 5.58 -2.75 3.84
N VAL A 35 4.90 -3.34 4.81
CA VAL A 35 4.21 -4.62 4.58
C VAL A 35 2.97 -4.40 3.71
N TRP A 36 2.59 -5.45 2.98
CA TRP A 36 1.44 -5.38 2.08
C TRP A 36 0.79 -6.76 1.98
N HIS A 37 -0.41 -6.78 1.43
CA HIS A 37 -1.17 -8.01 1.26
C HIS A 37 -1.97 -7.93 -0.03
N SER A 38 -2.57 -9.06 -0.44
CA SER A 38 -3.27 -9.12 -1.72
C SER A 38 -4.57 -8.30 -1.69
N SER A 39 -5.46 -8.57 -0.76
CA SER A 39 -6.74 -7.89 -0.72
C SER A 39 -7.31 -7.83 0.68
N SER A 40 -8.06 -6.78 0.94
CA SER A 40 -8.87 -6.60 2.15
C SER A 40 -10.30 -6.31 1.75
N VAL A 41 -11.23 -6.56 2.66
CA VAL A 41 -12.63 -6.23 2.42
C VAL A 41 -12.98 -5.03 3.30
N ASN A 42 -13.35 -3.92 2.67
CA ASN A 42 -13.79 -2.68 3.31
C ASN A 42 -12.69 -1.91 4.04
N GLN A 43 -11.82 -2.57 4.78
CA GLN A 43 -10.75 -1.88 5.50
C GLN A 43 -9.60 -2.84 5.79
N THR A 44 -8.42 -2.26 5.98
CA THR A 44 -7.24 -3.01 6.38
C THR A 44 -7.29 -3.26 7.89
N LYS A 45 -6.32 -4.02 8.41
CA LYS A 45 -6.27 -4.36 9.82
C LYS A 45 -5.12 -3.62 10.50
N ASN A 46 -5.27 -3.40 11.81
CA ASN A 46 -4.19 -2.85 12.62
C ASN A 46 -3.11 -3.90 12.85
N ALA A 47 -1.85 -3.48 12.83
CA ALA A 47 -0.74 -4.38 13.13
C ALA A 47 -0.90 -5.00 14.52
N LYS A 48 -1.39 -4.24 15.49
CA LYS A 48 -1.61 -4.74 16.83
C LYS A 48 -2.54 -5.95 16.85
N ASP A 49 -3.59 -5.91 16.04
CA ASP A 49 -4.60 -6.98 16.05
C ASP A 49 -4.08 -8.26 15.39
N VAL A 50 -3.12 -8.14 14.48
CA VAL A 50 -2.60 -9.30 13.76
C VAL A 50 -1.34 -9.85 14.41
N TRP A 51 -0.44 -8.97 14.86
CA TRP A 51 0.87 -9.38 15.37
C TRP A 51 1.09 -9.07 16.83
N GLY A 52 0.12 -8.45 17.49
CA GLY A 52 0.19 -8.22 18.92
C GLY A 52 0.89 -6.96 19.38
N SER A 53 1.54 -6.25 18.47
CA SER A 53 2.24 -5.00 18.81
C SER A 53 1.80 -3.89 17.88
N PRO A 54 1.53 -2.68 18.40
CA PRO A 54 1.11 -1.57 17.55
C PRO A 54 2.29 -1.04 16.75
N VAL A 55 2.00 -0.64 15.50
CA VAL A 55 2.94 0.09 14.66
C VAL A 55 2.20 1.31 14.16
N ALA A 56 2.72 2.50 14.44
CA ALA A 56 1.98 3.75 14.25
C ALA A 56 1.47 3.94 12.82
N TYR A 57 2.23 3.52 11.82
CA TYR A 57 1.85 3.70 10.42
C TYR A 57 1.12 2.50 9.83
N LEU A 58 0.85 1.45 10.62
CA LEU A 58 0.13 0.25 10.17
C LEU A 58 -1.21 0.15 10.89
N CYS A 59 -2.03 1.16 10.67
CA CYS A 59 -3.37 1.26 11.25
C CYS A 59 -4.41 0.84 10.23
N SER A 60 -5.57 0.42 10.72
CA SER A 60 -6.70 0.13 9.86
C SER A 60 -7.13 1.37 9.09
N VAL A 61 -7.24 1.25 7.78
CA VAL A 61 -7.72 2.33 6.91
C VAL A 61 -8.78 1.77 5.96
N PRO A 62 -9.70 2.61 5.48
CA PRO A 62 -10.69 2.14 4.52
C PRO A 62 -10.03 1.78 3.19
N THR A 63 -10.59 0.80 2.51
CA THR A 63 -10.11 0.40 1.20
C THR A 63 -11.32 0.21 0.30
N SER A 64 -11.16 0.55 -0.98
CA SER A 64 -12.30 0.64 -1.89
C SER A 64 -12.68 -0.69 -2.54
N GLU A 65 -11.85 -1.71 -2.42
CA GLU A 65 -12.17 -3.00 -3.02
C GLU A 65 -13.35 -3.64 -2.30
N LYS A 66 -14.35 -4.07 -3.06
CA LYS A 66 -15.61 -4.56 -2.47
C LYS A 66 -15.97 -5.97 -2.86
N ASP A 67 -15.54 -6.40 -4.03
CA ASP A 67 -16.02 -7.66 -4.59
C ASP A 67 -14.99 -8.76 -4.50
N ARG A 68 -14.05 -8.64 -3.56
CA ARG A 68 -12.99 -9.62 -3.39
C ARG A 68 -13.00 -10.17 -1.98
N SER A 69 -12.55 -11.41 -1.85
CA SER A 69 -12.34 -12.00 -0.54
C SER A 69 -11.04 -11.48 0.05
N ALA A 70 -10.99 -11.38 1.36
CA ALA A 70 -9.75 -11.00 2.05
C ALA A 70 -8.68 -12.07 1.78
N SER A 71 -7.46 -11.63 1.51
CA SER A 71 -6.35 -12.52 1.25
C SER A 71 -5.06 -11.91 1.78
N GLY A 72 -4.35 -12.65 2.61
CA GLY A 72 -3.15 -12.20 3.28
C GLY A 72 -3.44 -11.70 4.69
N HIS A 73 -2.42 -11.11 5.32
CA HIS A 73 -2.53 -10.69 6.74
C HIS A 73 -3.41 -9.46 6.93
N GLY A 74 -3.68 -8.71 5.88
CA GLY A 74 -4.58 -7.57 5.95
C GLY A 74 -3.97 -6.28 6.46
N VAL A 75 -2.68 -6.25 6.78
CA VAL A 75 -2.00 -5.08 7.33
C VAL A 75 -1.26 -4.35 6.23
N GLY A 76 -1.26 -3.02 6.30
CA GLY A 76 -0.56 -2.19 5.32
C GLY A 76 -1.33 -2.05 4.03
N MET A 77 -0.63 -1.97 2.91
CA MET A 77 -1.25 -1.70 1.62
C MET A 77 -1.95 -2.92 1.06
N SER A 78 -3.21 -2.74 0.63
CA SER A 78 -3.90 -3.75 -0.17
C SER A 78 -3.51 -3.58 -1.62
N GLN A 79 -3.02 -4.65 -2.24
CA GLN A 79 -2.58 -4.63 -3.62
C GLN A 79 -3.73 -4.28 -4.58
N TYR A 80 -4.89 -4.92 -4.39
CA TYR A 80 -6.05 -4.63 -5.22
C TYR A 80 -6.66 -3.28 -4.89
N GLY A 81 -6.63 -2.87 -3.63
CA GLY A 81 -7.09 -1.54 -3.25
C GLY A 81 -6.24 -0.45 -3.85
N ALA A 82 -4.93 -0.63 -3.87
CA ALA A 82 -4.02 0.33 -4.50
C ALA A 82 -4.29 0.44 -5.99
N ASP A 83 -4.51 -0.70 -6.65
CA ASP A 83 -4.83 -0.70 -8.08
C ASP A 83 -6.13 0.03 -8.35
N ASP A 84 -7.12 -0.16 -7.51
CA ASP A 84 -8.40 0.53 -7.62
C ASP A 84 -8.24 2.04 -7.47
N MET A 85 -7.44 2.48 -6.50
CA MET A 85 -7.17 3.90 -6.33
C MET A 85 -6.44 4.48 -7.55
N ALA A 86 -5.48 3.74 -8.10
CA ALA A 86 -4.76 4.18 -9.28
C ALA A 86 -5.71 4.37 -10.46
N SER A 87 -6.68 3.48 -10.63
CA SER A 87 -7.65 3.60 -11.72
C SER A 87 -8.60 4.78 -11.51
N GLN A 88 -8.73 5.26 -10.29
CA GLN A 88 -9.52 6.46 -10.00
C GLN A 88 -8.72 7.75 -10.17
N GLY A 89 -7.44 7.67 -10.48
CA GLY A 89 -6.60 8.83 -10.74
C GLY A 89 -5.67 9.23 -9.61
N PHE A 90 -5.61 8.46 -8.52
CA PHE A 90 -4.66 8.78 -7.44
C PHE A 90 -3.24 8.45 -7.86
N CYS A 91 -2.29 9.29 -7.49
CA CYS A 91 -0.90 9.03 -7.79
C CYS A 91 -0.29 8.08 -6.73
N ALA A 92 0.90 7.56 -7.03
CA ALA A 92 1.55 6.58 -6.16
C ALA A 92 1.75 7.12 -4.74
N GLU A 93 2.16 8.38 -4.61
CA GLU A 93 2.39 8.96 -3.29
C GLU A 93 1.10 9.06 -2.49
N GLU A 94 0.01 9.44 -3.13
CA GLU A 94 -1.29 9.52 -2.46
C GLU A 94 -1.74 8.14 -1.97
N ILE A 95 -1.54 7.12 -2.80
CA ILE A 95 -1.91 5.75 -2.44
C ILE A 95 -1.09 5.28 -1.25
N LEU A 96 0.22 5.48 -1.29
CA LEU A 96 1.10 5.05 -0.21
C LEU A 96 0.77 5.76 1.11
N GLN A 97 0.50 7.06 1.04
CA GLN A 97 0.16 7.81 2.25
C GLN A 97 -1.21 7.43 2.79
N HIS A 98 -2.10 6.93 1.94
CA HIS A 98 -3.38 6.42 2.41
C HIS A 98 -3.22 5.16 3.24
N TYR A 99 -2.39 4.21 2.78
CA TYR A 99 -2.25 2.92 3.45
C TYR A 99 -1.24 2.94 4.59
N TYR A 100 -0.25 3.82 4.53
CA TYR A 100 0.77 3.94 5.58
C TYR A 100 0.57 5.28 6.27
N THR A 101 -0.18 5.24 7.36
CA THR A 101 -0.67 6.42 8.06
C THR A 101 0.47 7.30 8.57
N GLY A 102 0.40 8.58 8.23
CA GLY A 102 1.38 9.55 8.71
C GLY A 102 2.76 9.48 8.07
N CYS A 103 2.90 8.68 7.02
CA CYS A 103 4.19 8.52 6.34
C CYS A 103 4.43 9.62 5.32
N LEU A 104 5.70 9.85 5.03
CA LEU A 104 6.13 10.80 4.01
C LEU A 104 6.92 10.06 2.95
N ILE A 105 6.91 10.61 1.75
CA ILE A 105 7.72 10.09 0.66
C ILE A 105 8.92 11.02 0.53
N SER A 106 10.11 10.46 0.71
CA SER A 106 11.35 11.25 0.74
C SER A 106 12.30 10.75 -0.33
N LEU A 107 13.16 11.65 -0.81
CA LEU A 107 14.21 11.26 -1.75
C LEU A 107 15.37 10.64 -0.98
N LEU A 108 15.88 9.54 -1.51
CA LEU A 108 17.08 8.90 -0.98
C LEU A 108 18.28 9.65 -1.54
N LYS A 109 19.17 10.05 -0.66
CA LYS A 109 20.38 10.78 -1.09
C LYS A 109 21.58 9.88 -1.14
#